data_49e6d09aaafe114f67c9cc4605dac68a
#
_entry.id   49e6d09aaafe114f67c9cc4605dac68a
#
_cell.length_a   1.000
_cell.length_b   1.000
_cell.length_c   1.000
_cell.angle_alpha   90.00
_cell.angle_beta   90.00
_cell.angle_gamma   90.00
#
_symmetry.space_group_name_H-M   'P 1'
#
loop_
_entity.id
_entity.type
_entity.pdbx_description
1 polymer ?
#
loop_
_entity_poly.entity_id
_entity_poly.type
_entity_poly.pdbx_seq_one_letter_code
_entity_poly.pdbx_strand_id
1 'polypeptide(L)'
;GSEMCIRDSSLPNLPDPDLKPGGKENNEPLRYFGEPHKFDFPPKHHVDLCTDLGFIDYTRGVKLAGSGFWMYTGLGARLEWALLNYFIDTHLADGYEFILPPHMLEYQCGETAGQFPKFADEVYKIENPTDDRMHFMLPTAETALASLHRGEILAESDLPHKLFAYTPCFRREAGSHRA
;
A
#
# COMPACT_ATOMS: atom_id res chain seq x y z
N GLY A 1 22.98 -4.15 15.22
CA GLY A 1 22.40 -5.49 15.23
C GLY A 1 23.45 -6.53 14.91
N SER A 2 23.32 -7.74 15.47
CA SER A 2 24.24 -8.83 15.13
C SER A 2 24.03 -9.24 13.67
N GLU A 3 25.08 -9.76 12.99
CA GLU A 3 24.98 -10.31 11.63
C GLU A 3 23.85 -11.37 11.50
N MET A 4 23.53 -12.06 12.58
CA MET A 4 22.46 -13.03 12.66
C MET A 4 21.08 -12.40 12.48
N CYS A 5 20.79 -11.25 13.10
CA CYS A 5 19.52 -10.53 12.93
C CYS A 5 19.32 -10.02 11.50
N ILE A 6 20.40 -9.60 10.82
CA ILE A 6 20.35 -9.16 9.41
C ILE A 6 20.04 -10.34 8.50
N ARG A 7 20.59 -11.52 8.77
CA ARG A 7 20.27 -12.74 8.01
C ARG A 7 18.84 -13.18 8.21
N ASP A 8 18.35 -13.18 9.44
CA ASP A 8 16.99 -13.61 9.76
C ASP A 8 15.95 -12.71 9.07
N SER A 9 16.17 -11.40 9.06
CA SER A 9 15.25 -10.45 8.40
C SER A 9 15.25 -10.53 6.86
N SER A 10 16.20 -11.23 6.26
CA SER A 10 16.28 -11.46 4.81
C SER A 10 15.67 -12.79 4.36
N LEU A 11 15.34 -13.69 5.29
CA LEU A 11 14.76 -14.98 4.95
C LEU A 11 13.24 -14.83 4.69
N PRO A 12 12.69 -15.51 3.67
CA PRO A 12 11.26 -15.55 3.46
C PRO A 12 10.58 -16.40 4.56
N ASN A 13 9.31 -16.11 4.81
CA ASN A 13 8.48 -16.97 5.65
C ASN A 13 8.38 -18.38 5.06
N LEU A 14 8.27 -19.38 5.95
CA LEU A 14 7.96 -20.74 5.53
C LEU A 14 6.55 -20.79 4.95
N PRO A 15 6.39 -21.36 3.75
CA PRO A 15 5.06 -21.56 3.19
C PRO A 15 4.28 -22.61 4.00
N ASP A 16 2.97 -22.50 3.98
CA ASP A 16 2.09 -23.51 4.55
C ASP A 16 2.26 -24.84 3.78
N PRO A 17 2.33 -26.02 4.47
CA PRO A 17 2.60 -27.30 3.84
C PRO A 17 1.53 -27.78 2.84
N ASP A 18 0.33 -27.22 2.87
CA ASP A 18 -0.74 -27.52 1.93
C ASP A 18 -0.69 -26.69 0.64
N LEU A 19 0.23 -25.72 0.54
CA LEU A 19 0.39 -24.93 -0.65
C LEU A 19 1.14 -25.72 -1.74
N LYS A 20 0.62 -25.69 -2.95
CA LYS A 20 1.27 -26.29 -4.11
C LYS A 20 2.47 -25.46 -4.54
N PRO A 21 3.68 -26.07 -4.67
CA PRO A 21 4.83 -25.35 -5.17
C PRO A 21 4.68 -25.05 -6.66
N GLY A 22 5.21 -23.91 -7.10
CA GLY A 22 5.24 -23.48 -8.51
C GLY A 22 4.80 -22.05 -8.70
N GLY A 23 4.43 -21.69 -9.92
CA GLY A 23 3.99 -20.35 -10.28
C GLY A 23 2.47 -20.19 -10.25
N LYS A 24 1.99 -19.12 -10.90
CA LYS A 24 0.55 -18.74 -10.92
C LYS A 24 -0.36 -19.84 -11.48
N GLU A 25 0.15 -20.75 -12.28
CA GLU A 25 -0.56 -21.90 -12.84
C GLU A 25 -1.05 -22.88 -11.79
N ASN A 26 -0.43 -22.86 -10.61
CA ASN A 26 -0.80 -23.71 -9.47
C ASN A 26 -1.75 -23.03 -8.46
N ASN A 27 -2.22 -21.81 -8.76
CA ASN A 27 -3.20 -21.14 -7.92
C ASN A 27 -4.54 -21.87 -7.98
N GLU A 28 -5.09 -22.20 -6.81
CA GLU A 28 -6.39 -22.84 -6.66
C GLU A 28 -7.40 -21.86 -6.05
N PRO A 29 -8.54 -21.60 -6.74
CA PRO A 29 -9.62 -20.83 -6.13
C PRO A 29 -10.23 -21.63 -4.96
N LEU A 30 -10.21 -21.06 -3.77
CA LEU A 30 -10.79 -21.68 -2.59
C LEU A 30 -12.31 -21.64 -2.58
N ARG A 31 -12.89 -20.57 -3.15
CA ARG A 31 -14.33 -20.39 -3.29
C ARG A 31 -14.68 -19.38 -4.35
N TYR A 32 -15.88 -19.49 -4.89
CA TYR A 32 -16.49 -18.51 -5.76
C TYR A 32 -17.67 -17.85 -5.05
N PHE A 33 -17.92 -16.58 -5.35
CA PHE A 33 -19.08 -15.86 -4.89
C PHE A 33 -19.71 -15.09 -6.06
N GLY A 34 -20.98 -15.36 -6.33
CA GLY A 34 -21.71 -14.76 -7.45
C GLY A 34 -21.23 -15.24 -8.81
N GLU A 35 -21.83 -14.70 -9.84
CA GLU A 35 -21.50 -14.92 -11.24
C GLU A 35 -20.98 -13.64 -11.86
N PRO A 36 -19.91 -13.67 -12.67
CA PRO A 36 -19.45 -12.50 -13.40
C PRO A 36 -20.56 -11.96 -14.32
N HIS A 37 -20.79 -10.65 -14.26
CA HIS A 37 -21.76 -10.02 -15.13
C HIS A 37 -21.37 -10.21 -16.61
N LYS A 38 -22.30 -10.67 -17.43
CA LYS A 38 -22.11 -10.79 -18.88
C LYS A 38 -22.69 -9.56 -19.55
N PHE A 39 -21.82 -8.78 -20.18
CA PHE A 39 -22.24 -7.62 -20.97
C PHE A 39 -22.70 -8.09 -22.35
N ASP A 40 -23.71 -7.45 -22.90
CA ASP A 40 -24.19 -7.60 -24.27
C ASP A 40 -23.46 -6.69 -25.28
N PHE A 41 -22.47 -5.95 -24.77
CA PHE A 41 -21.60 -5.04 -25.53
C PHE A 41 -20.12 -5.25 -25.14
N PRO A 42 -19.15 -4.86 -25.98
CA PRO A 42 -17.73 -4.88 -25.61
C PRO A 42 -17.44 -3.86 -24.50
N PRO A 43 -17.00 -4.30 -23.30
CA PRO A 43 -16.66 -3.37 -22.24
C PRO A 43 -15.37 -2.61 -22.59
N LYS A 44 -15.37 -1.29 -22.32
CA LYS A 44 -14.16 -0.46 -22.47
C LYS A 44 -13.17 -0.75 -21.36
N HIS A 45 -11.90 -0.59 -21.65
CA HIS A 45 -10.86 -0.59 -20.63
C HIS A 45 -11.08 0.58 -19.65
N HIS A 46 -10.78 0.38 -18.39
CA HIS A 46 -11.05 1.38 -17.33
C HIS A 46 -10.37 2.74 -17.59
N VAL A 47 -9.15 2.74 -18.15
CA VAL A 47 -8.44 4.01 -18.49
C VAL A 47 -9.20 4.78 -19.56
N ASP A 48 -9.65 4.09 -20.63
CA ASP A 48 -10.40 4.71 -21.71
C ASP A 48 -11.74 5.26 -21.20
N LEU A 49 -12.43 4.46 -20.39
CA LEU A 49 -13.70 4.85 -19.78
C LEU A 49 -13.55 6.10 -18.90
N CYS A 50 -12.57 6.11 -18.01
CA CYS A 50 -12.32 7.24 -17.13
C CYS A 50 -11.86 8.50 -17.88
N THR A 51 -11.12 8.32 -18.98
CA THR A 51 -10.69 9.43 -19.85
C THR A 51 -11.89 10.01 -20.60
N ASP A 52 -12.73 9.17 -21.20
CA ASP A 52 -13.92 9.59 -21.94
C ASP A 52 -14.93 10.33 -21.03
N LEU A 53 -15.04 9.90 -19.78
CA LEU A 53 -15.89 10.55 -18.77
C LEU A 53 -15.25 11.80 -18.15
N GLY A 54 -14.02 12.12 -18.47
CA GLY A 54 -13.29 13.24 -17.87
C GLY A 54 -12.99 13.04 -16.38
N PHE A 55 -12.91 11.80 -15.91
CA PHE A 55 -12.61 11.48 -14.51
C PHE A 55 -11.12 11.52 -14.21
N ILE A 56 -10.29 11.25 -15.21
CA ILE A 56 -8.82 11.31 -15.10
C ILE A 56 -8.24 12.17 -16.21
N ASP A 57 -7.12 12.83 -15.91
CA ASP A 57 -6.24 13.48 -16.88
C ASP A 57 -4.86 12.85 -16.82
N TYR A 58 -4.63 11.91 -17.72
CA TYR A 58 -3.36 11.19 -17.77
C TYR A 58 -2.24 12.07 -18.32
N THR A 59 -2.51 12.86 -19.36
CA THR A 59 -1.52 13.74 -20.01
C THR A 59 -0.93 14.74 -19.03
N ARG A 60 -1.80 15.39 -18.25
CA ARG A 60 -1.33 16.34 -17.24
C ARG A 60 -0.71 15.66 -16.04
N GLY A 61 -1.20 14.49 -15.63
CA GLY A 61 -0.58 13.69 -14.59
C GLY A 61 0.87 13.32 -14.90
N VAL A 62 1.12 12.84 -16.11
CA VAL A 62 2.47 12.55 -16.61
C VAL A 62 3.36 13.80 -16.65
N LYS A 63 2.82 14.97 -17.03
CA LYS A 63 3.56 16.24 -17.02
C LYS A 63 3.99 16.64 -15.61
N LEU A 64 3.21 16.31 -14.59
CA LEU A 64 3.51 16.66 -13.20
C LEU A 64 4.55 15.74 -12.55
N ALA A 65 4.47 14.44 -12.80
CA ALA A 65 5.21 13.46 -12.01
C ALA A 65 5.91 12.37 -12.84
N GLY A 66 5.78 12.41 -14.16
CA GLY A 66 6.39 11.44 -15.07
C GLY A 66 5.48 10.31 -15.47
N SER A 67 6.02 9.34 -16.23
CA SER A 67 5.27 8.19 -16.74
C SER A 67 4.66 7.34 -15.62
N GLY A 68 3.43 6.90 -15.82
CA GLY A 68 2.68 6.09 -14.86
C GLY A 68 1.83 6.89 -13.88
N PHE A 69 1.89 8.23 -13.91
CA PHE A 69 1.06 9.08 -13.07
C PHE A 69 -0.14 9.63 -13.83
N TRP A 70 -1.25 9.74 -13.14
CA TRP A 70 -2.46 10.41 -13.59
C TRP A 70 -2.98 11.33 -12.49
N MET A 71 -3.94 12.15 -12.80
CA MET A 71 -4.67 12.94 -11.82
C MET A 71 -6.17 12.74 -12.01
N TYR A 72 -6.89 12.66 -10.90
CA TYR A 72 -8.34 12.70 -10.92
C TYR A 72 -8.83 14.12 -11.11
N THR A 73 -9.92 14.29 -11.86
CA THR A 73 -10.52 15.60 -12.15
C THR A 73 -12.02 15.60 -11.91
N GLY A 74 -12.56 16.73 -11.51
CA GLY A 74 -14.00 16.94 -11.39
C GLY A 74 -14.73 15.85 -10.60
N LEU A 75 -15.68 15.20 -11.26
CA LEU A 75 -16.47 14.11 -10.66
C LEU A 75 -15.63 12.87 -10.34
N GLY A 76 -14.55 12.62 -11.10
CA GLY A 76 -13.64 11.51 -10.81
C GLY A 76 -12.96 11.68 -9.45
N ALA A 77 -12.45 12.88 -9.13
CA ALA A 77 -11.88 13.19 -7.83
C ALA A 77 -12.92 13.07 -6.70
N ARG A 78 -14.15 13.50 -6.96
CA ARG A 78 -15.25 13.35 -5.98
C ARG A 78 -15.64 11.89 -5.75
N LEU A 79 -15.61 11.07 -6.78
CA LEU A 79 -15.91 9.63 -6.68
C LEU A 79 -14.85 8.92 -5.85
N GLU A 80 -13.56 9.22 -6.06
CA GLU A 80 -12.48 8.68 -5.22
C GLU A 80 -12.71 9.01 -3.75
N TRP A 81 -12.96 10.28 -3.42
CA TRP A 81 -13.26 10.69 -2.04
C TRP A 81 -14.53 10.04 -1.47
N ALA A 82 -15.54 9.84 -2.29
CA ALA A 82 -16.76 9.16 -1.85
C ALA A 82 -16.47 7.70 -1.47
N LEU A 83 -15.64 7.00 -2.25
CA LEU A 83 -15.21 5.63 -1.94
C LEU A 83 -14.35 5.59 -0.68
N LEU A 84 -13.42 6.51 -0.52
CA LEU A 84 -12.58 6.60 0.67
C LEU A 84 -13.42 6.83 1.93
N ASN A 85 -14.39 7.74 1.88
CA ASN A 85 -15.30 7.97 2.99
C ASN A 85 -16.14 6.72 3.30
N TYR A 86 -16.64 6.03 2.28
CA TYR A 86 -17.37 4.79 2.46
C TYR A 86 -16.53 3.72 3.18
N PHE A 87 -15.25 3.56 2.80
CA PHE A 87 -14.34 2.64 3.48
C PHE A 87 -14.06 3.07 4.92
N ILE A 88 -13.85 4.37 5.16
CA ILE A 88 -13.65 4.90 6.51
C ILE A 88 -14.86 4.59 7.39
N ASP A 89 -16.06 4.93 6.94
CA ASP A 89 -17.30 4.70 7.70
C ASP A 89 -17.52 3.21 7.99
N THR A 90 -17.23 2.35 7.01
CA THR A 90 -17.34 0.89 7.15
C THR A 90 -16.40 0.36 8.23
N HIS A 91 -15.13 0.75 8.21
CA HIS A 91 -14.15 0.28 9.20
C HIS A 91 -14.41 0.86 10.60
N LEU A 92 -14.87 2.11 10.69
CA LEU A 92 -15.31 2.68 11.97
C LEU A 92 -16.49 1.88 12.55
N ALA A 93 -17.47 1.50 11.72
CA ALA A 93 -18.61 0.66 12.15
C ALA A 93 -18.17 -0.74 12.61
N ASP A 94 -17.09 -1.29 12.06
CA ASP A 94 -16.48 -2.55 12.46
C ASP A 94 -15.60 -2.43 13.73
N GLY A 95 -15.55 -1.25 14.34
CA GLY A 95 -14.82 -1.00 15.59
C GLY A 95 -13.32 -0.81 15.43
N TYR A 96 -12.86 -0.40 14.25
CA TYR A 96 -11.48 0.02 14.02
C TYR A 96 -11.30 1.50 14.36
N GLU A 97 -10.11 1.86 14.85
CA GLU A 97 -9.70 3.24 15.07
C GLU A 97 -9.02 3.79 13.81
N PHE A 98 -9.47 4.98 13.36
CA PHE A 98 -8.91 5.65 12.18
C PHE A 98 -7.68 6.47 12.55
N ILE A 99 -6.56 6.19 11.91
CA ILE A 99 -5.28 6.87 12.10
C ILE A 99 -4.88 7.60 10.82
N LEU A 100 -4.45 8.84 10.94
CA LEU A 100 -3.79 9.60 9.87
C LEU A 100 -2.30 9.78 10.25
N PRO A 101 -1.44 8.84 9.85
CA PRO A 101 -0.03 8.89 10.21
C PRO A 101 0.76 9.89 9.36
N PRO A 102 1.97 10.30 9.81
CA PRO A 102 2.92 11.00 8.95
C PRO A 102 3.24 10.20 7.69
N HIS A 103 3.42 10.90 6.55
CA HIS A 103 3.79 10.25 5.30
C HIS A 103 5.30 10.09 5.12
N MET A 104 6.08 10.80 5.91
CA MET A 104 7.53 10.71 5.99
C MET A 104 7.91 9.97 7.27
N LEU A 105 8.62 8.86 7.12
CA LEU A 105 8.97 7.95 8.21
C LEU A 105 10.48 7.85 8.38
N GLU A 106 10.91 7.57 9.61
CA GLU A 106 12.31 7.23 9.92
C GLU A 106 12.61 5.79 9.51
N TYR A 107 13.88 5.51 9.19
CA TYR A 107 14.37 4.18 8.77
C TYR A 107 13.90 3.02 9.66
N GLN A 108 13.87 3.25 10.97
CA GLN A 108 13.45 2.24 11.94
C GLN A 108 11.99 1.77 11.76
N CYS A 109 11.14 2.58 11.16
CA CYS A 109 9.77 2.14 10.85
C CYS A 109 9.76 1.03 9.78
N GLY A 110 10.66 1.11 8.81
CA GLY A 110 10.82 0.07 7.80
C GLY A 110 11.38 -1.24 8.37
N GLU A 111 12.31 -1.15 9.33
CA GLU A 111 12.81 -2.32 10.06
C GLU A 111 11.72 -2.96 10.93
N THR A 112 10.97 -2.16 11.68
CA THR A 112 9.88 -2.64 12.54
C THR A 112 8.79 -3.35 11.75
N ALA A 113 8.46 -2.84 10.56
CA ALA A 113 7.48 -3.45 9.66
C ALA A 113 8.04 -4.66 8.86
N GLY A 114 9.31 -5.05 9.07
CA GLY A 114 9.93 -6.16 8.35
C GLY A 114 10.21 -5.89 6.86
N GLN A 115 10.12 -4.63 6.44
CA GLN A 115 10.37 -4.25 5.05
C GLN A 115 11.85 -3.99 4.76
N PHE A 116 12.59 -3.51 5.75
CA PHE A 116 14.02 -3.26 5.63
C PHE A 116 14.83 -4.36 6.32
N PRO A 117 16.02 -4.68 5.78
CA PRO A 117 16.71 -4.02 4.66
C PRO A 117 16.24 -4.42 3.25
N LYS A 118 15.44 -5.47 3.09
CA LYS A 118 15.11 -6.11 1.80
C LYS A 118 14.60 -5.13 0.75
N PHE A 119 13.68 -4.23 1.13
CA PHE A 119 13.02 -3.29 0.22
C PHE A 119 13.51 -1.84 0.38
N ALA A 120 14.66 -1.63 1.06
CA ALA A 120 15.19 -0.28 1.30
C ALA A 120 15.52 0.51 0.02
N ASP A 121 15.74 -0.17 -1.11
CA ASP A 121 16.00 0.47 -2.39
C ASP A 121 14.73 0.73 -3.22
N GLU A 122 13.57 0.26 -2.76
CA GLU A 122 12.28 0.46 -3.43
C GLU A 122 11.50 1.67 -2.89
N VAL A 123 12.01 2.35 -1.87
CA VAL A 123 11.39 3.54 -1.30
C VAL A 123 12.03 4.82 -1.82
N TYR A 124 11.27 5.93 -1.79
CA TYR A 124 11.80 7.26 -2.02
C TYR A 124 12.51 7.75 -0.75
N LYS A 125 13.84 7.78 -0.78
CA LYS A 125 14.66 8.31 0.29
C LYS A 125 14.63 9.84 0.26
N ILE A 126 14.56 10.46 1.43
CA ILE A 126 14.51 11.90 1.58
C ILE A 126 15.87 12.35 2.13
N GLU A 127 16.54 13.19 1.38
CA GLU A 127 17.75 13.85 1.86
C GLU A 127 17.38 15.02 2.77
N ASN A 128 17.95 15.03 3.96
CA ASN A 128 17.83 16.14 4.89
C ASN A 128 19.23 16.61 5.28
N PRO A 129 19.69 17.77 4.81
CA PRO A 129 21.05 18.25 5.06
C PRO A 129 21.33 18.60 6.53
N THR A 130 20.31 18.70 7.36
CA THR A 130 20.42 19.05 8.79
C THR A 130 20.24 17.88 9.73
N ASP A 131 19.96 16.69 9.21
CA ASP A 131 19.69 15.49 9.99
C ASP A 131 20.27 14.25 9.29
N ASP A 132 21.21 13.58 9.92
CA ASP A 132 21.86 12.37 9.39
C ASP A 132 20.94 11.13 9.40
N ARG A 133 19.77 11.24 10.02
CA ARG A 133 18.79 10.14 10.04
C ARG A 133 18.14 9.97 8.66
N MET A 134 18.15 8.76 8.16
CA MET A 134 17.46 8.44 6.94
C MET A 134 15.93 8.53 7.11
N HIS A 135 15.32 9.39 6.34
CA HIS A 135 13.86 9.44 6.17
C HIS A 135 13.45 8.90 4.81
N PHE A 136 12.23 8.41 4.71
CA PHE A 136 11.67 7.93 3.44
C PHE A 136 10.16 8.19 3.39
N MET A 137 9.65 8.29 2.15
CA MET A 137 8.20 8.34 1.93
C MET A 137 7.60 6.96 2.13
N LEU A 138 6.53 6.86 2.93
CA LEU A 138 5.91 5.56 3.24
C LEU A 138 5.43 4.84 1.97
N PRO A 139 5.77 3.57 1.80
CA PRO A 139 5.31 2.76 0.67
C PRO A 139 3.93 2.14 0.90
N THR A 140 3.49 2.10 2.15
CA THR A 140 2.20 1.59 2.61
C THR A 140 1.90 2.12 4.02
N ALA A 141 0.63 2.33 4.34
CA ALA A 141 0.21 2.72 5.68
C ALA A 141 0.62 1.71 6.76
N GLU A 142 0.74 0.44 6.40
CA GLU A 142 1.20 -0.64 7.27
C GLU A 142 2.52 -0.30 7.97
N THR A 143 3.49 0.29 7.26
CA THR A 143 4.79 0.66 7.82
C THR A 143 4.66 1.60 9.02
N ALA A 144 3.73 2.55 8.93
CA ALA A 144 3.45 3.48 10.02
C ALA A 144 2.69 2.80 11.17
N LEU A 145 1.62 2.06 10.85
CA LEU A 145 0.77 1.43 11.87
C LEU A 145 1.49 0.35 12.65
N ALA A 146 2.30 -0.50 12.00
CA ALA A 146 3.10 -1.53 12.65
C ALA A 146 4.17 -0.93 13.59
N SER A 147 4.55 0.32 13.37
CA SER A 147 5.56 1.02 14.17
C SER A 147 4.97 1.87 15.31
N LEU A 148 3.65 1.99 15.38
CA LEU A 148 2.98 2.91 16.29
C LEU A 148 3.35 2.66 17.76
N HIS A 149 3.37 1.40 18.16
CA HIS A 149 3.69 0.97 19.53
C HIS A 149 5.13 0.44 19.68
N ARG A 150 6.03 0.83 18.77
CA ARG A 150 7.44 0.42 18.87
C ARG A 150 8.06 0.89 20.20
N GLY A 151 8.61 -0.05 20.98
CA GLY A 151 9.22 0.24 22.28
C GLY A 151 8.24 0.41 23.42
N GLU A 152 6.95 0.16 23.21
CA GLU A 152 5.93 0.17 24.24
C GLU A 152 5.59 -1.25 24.70
N ILE A 153 5.13 -1.37 25.94
CA ILE A 153 4.54 -2.58 26.49
C ILE A 153 3.06 -2.29 26.73
N LEU A 154 2.20 -2.92 25.96
CA LEU A 154 0.75 -2.75 26.05
C LEU A 154 0.18 -3.60 27.19
N ALA A 155 -0.82 -3.09 27.89
CA ALA A 155 -1.58 -3.88 28.83
C ALA A 155 -2.51 -4.85 28.08
N GLU A 156 -2.79 -6.03 28.68
CA GLU A 156 -3.72 -7.00 28.11
C GLU A 156 -5.13 -6.42 27.90
N SER A 157 -5.54 -5.50 28.79
CA SER A 157 -6.83 -4.79 28.70
C SER A 157 -6.95 -3.90 27.47
N ASP A 158 -5.82 -3.52 26.84
CA ASP A 158 -5.80 -2.63 25.68
C ASP A 158 -5.94 -3.42 24.35
N LEU A 159 -5.97 -4.74 24.45
CA LEU A 159 -6.07 -5.62 23.29
C LEU A 159 -7.51 -6.14 23.10
N PRO A 160 -7.96 -6.36 21.85
CA PRO A 160 -7.22 -6.15 20.61
C PRO A 160 -7.21 -4.69 20.14
N HIS A 161 -6.06 -4.20 19.68
CA HIS A 161 -5.96 -2.94 18.94
C HIS A 161 -6.31 -3.18 17.48
N LYS A 162 -7.39 -2.56 17.02
CA LYS A 162 -7.83 -2.62 15.63
C LYS A 162 -7.64 -1.26 14.98
N LEU A 163 -6.62 -1.12 14.16
CA LEU A 163 -6.24 0.15 13.55
C LEU A 163 -6.37 0.09 12.04
N PHE A 164 -6.75 1.20 11.42
CA PHE A 164 -6.65 1.37 9.97
C PHE A 164 -6.23 2.79 9.63
N ALA A 165 -5.69 2.97 8.43
CA ALA A 165 -5.26 4.27 7.94
C ALA A 165 -5.57 4.43 6.46
N TYR A 166 -5.77 5.68 6.04
CA TYR A 166 -5.68 6.10 4.66
C TYR A 166 -4.40 6.90 4.46
N THR A 167 -3.58 6.51 3.49
CA THR A 167 -2.39 7.25 3.07
C THR A 167 -2.18 7.10 1.56
N PRO A 168 -1.57 8.09 0.89
CA PRO A 168 -0.90 7.81 -0.38
C PRO A 168 0.22 6.80 -0.13
N CYS A 169 0.57 5.99 -1.14
CA CYS A 169 1.63 4.99 -1.06
C CYS A 169 2.69 5.30 -2.10
N PHE A 170 3.90 5.60 -1.64
CA PHE A 170 5.01 6.06 -2.49
C PHE A 170 5.97 4.90 -2.76
N ARG A 171 5.82 4.24 -3.91
CA ARG A 171 6.68 3.14 -4.34
C ARG A 171 7.44 3.56 -5.59
N ARG A 172 8.75 3.29 -5.62
CA ARG A 172 9.58 3.61 -6.80
C ARG A 172 9.22 2.77 -8.02
N GLU A 173 8.58 1.62 -7.81
CA GLU A 173 8.23 0.66 -8.87
C GLU A 173 9.41 0.43 -9.83
N ALA A 174 10.58 0.12 -9.25
CA ALA A 174 11.84 -0.06 -9.96
C ALA A 174 11.83 -1.37 -10.78
N GLY A 175 10.85 -1.55 -11.64
CA GLY A 175 10.69 -2.76 -12.42
C GLY A 175 9.86 -2.53 -13.67
N SER A 176 9.77 -3.53 -14.46
CA SER A 176 9.32 -3.71 -15.85
C SER A 176 7.96 -3.11 -16.29
N HIS A 177 7.30 -2.30 -15.49
CA HIS A 177 5.98 -1.73 -15.83
C HIS A 177 6.04 -0.30 -16.39
N ARG A 178 7.24 0.18 -16.72
CA ARG A 178 7.44 1.48 -17.38
C ARG A 178 7.67 1.36 -18.89
N ALA A 179 7.08 0.35 -19.51
CA ALA A 179 7.05 0.25 -20.96
C ALA A 179 5.70 0.71 -21.51
#